data_633602ab066b16817eee6fc69aa0423d
#
_entry.id   633602ab066b16817eee6fc69aa0423d
#
_cell.length_a   1.000
_cell.length_b   1.000
_cell.length_c   1.000
_cell.angle_alpha   90.00
_cell.angle_beta   90.00
_cell.angle_gamma   90.00
#
_symmetry.space_group_name_H-M   'P 1'
#
loop_
_entity.id
_entity.type
_entity.pdbx_description
1 polymer ?
#
loop_
_entity_poly.entity_id
_entity_poly.type
_entity_poly.pdbx_seq_one_letter_code
_entity_poly.pdbx_strand_id
1 'polypeptide(L)'
;GYRGGWVDAILMRLTDSVISLPLLPLLIVLAAIDLNKSGLPDAIVHAENISLYRIVFIVAVVGWTTVARLVRGATLSLRERDFVLAAKVQGASAFRIMSVHILPNLISPIVVATTLSIGNIILLESVLSFLGLGIQPPVASWGNLLTNAQELIFSAPWLAFYPGIAIFITVIAFNFLGDGLQDVLDPKAEN
;
A
#
# COMPACT_ATOMS: atom_id res chain seq x y z
N GLY A 1 -4.74 8.51 16.84
CA GLY A 1 -3.98 9.77 16.96
C GLY A 1 -4.74 10.85 17.72
N TYR A 2 -5.79 11.45 17.13
CA TYR A 2 -6.44 12.64 17.72
C TYR A 2 -7.06 12.41 19.10
N ARG A 3 -7.85 11.36 19.28
CA ARG A 3 -8.49 11.04 20.58
C ARG A 3 -7.50 10.55 21.64
N GLY A 4 -6.38 9.96 21.23
CA GLY A 4 -5.44 9.34 22.15
C GLY A 4 -6.05 8.16 22.94
N GLY A 5 -5.47 7.86 24.10
CA GLY A 5 -6.00 6.87 25.04
C GLY A 5 -6.08 5.45 24.48
N TRP A 6 -7.07 4.69 24.96
CA TRP A 6 -7.26 3.28 24.65
C TRP A 6 -7.48 2.98 23.16
N VAL A 7 -8.26 3.84 22.46
CA VAL A 7 -8.54 3.64 21.02
C VAL A 7 -7.26 3.73 20.21
N ASP A 8 -6.43 4.72 20.49
CA ASP A 8 -5.13 4.89 19.81
C ASP A 8 -4.20 3.71 20.13
N ALA A 9 -4.16 3.28 21.39
CA ALA A 9 -3.32 2.15 21.82
C ALA A 9 -3.72 0.85 21.12
N ILE A 10 -5.02 0.51 21.06
CA ILE A 10 -5.50 -0.71 20.40
C ILE A 10 -5.20 -0.69 18.90
N LEU A 11 -5.50 0.42 18.21
CA LEU A 11 -5.24 0.53 16.77
C LEU A 11 -3.75 0.43 16.46
N MET A 12 -2.88 1.02 17.30
CA MET A 12 -1.44 0.92 17.10
C MET A 12 -0.92 -0.48 17.43
N ARG A 13 -1.42 -1.16 18.44
CA ARG A 13 -1.07 -2.55 18.72
C ARG A 13 -1.43 -3.47 17.55
N LEU A 14 -2.62 -3.27 16.96
CA LEU A 14 -3.01 -4.00 15.75
C LEU A 14 -2.03 -3.73 14.60
N THR A 15 -1.72 -2.46 14.34
CA THR A 15 -0.74 -2.06 13.32
C THR A 15 0.63 -2.68 13.59
N ASP A 16 1.10 -2.63 14.84
CA ASP A 16 2.40 -3.18 15.24
C ASP A 16 2.42 -4.72 15.10
N SER A 17 1.32 -5.39 15.42
CA SER A 17 1.19 -6.84 15.25
C SER A 17 1.31 -7.25 13.78
N VAL A 18 0.67 -6.51 12.87
CA VAL A 18 0.77 -6.79 11.43
C VAL A 18 2.20 -6.55 10.91
N ILE A 19 2.84 -5.44 11.31
CA ILE A 19 4.19 -5.09 10.85
C ILE A 19 5.27 -6.03 11.44
N SER A 20 5.03 -6.61 12.62
CA SER A 20 5.98 -7.54 13.23
C SER A 20 6.10 -8.88 12.49
N LEU A 21 5.12 -9.20 11.64
CA LEU A 21 5.17 -10.39 10.80
C LEU A 21 6.13 -10.17 9.63
N PRO A 22 6.97 -11.13 9.28
CA PRO A 22 7.82 -11.01 8.11
C PRO A 22 6.96 -10.96 6.85
N LEU A 23 7.02 -9.83 6.13
CA LEU A 23 6.09 -9.49 5.05
C LEU A 23 6.03 -10.56 3.96
N LEU A 24 7.17 -10.94 3.37
CA LEU A 24 7.19 -11.92 2.27
C LEU A 24 6.67 -13.30 2.68
N PRO A 25 7.11 -13.93 3.79
CA PRO A 25 6.51 -15.17 4.26
C PRO A 25 5.01 -15.08 4.50
N LEU A 26 4.52 -13.99 5.10
CA LEU A 26 3.09 -13.79 5.31
C LEU A 26 2.33 -13.76 3.99
N LEU A 27 2.82 -13.01 3.01
CA LEU A 27 2.18 -12.89 1.70
C LEU A 27 2.19 -14.22 0.93
N ILE A 28 3.29 -14.98 1.01
CA ILE A 28 3.39 -16.32 0.41
C ILE A 28 2.34 -17.26 1.02
N VAL A 29 2.21 -17.28 2.34
CA VAL A 29 1.20 -18.11 3.02
C VAL A 29 -0.22 -17.70 2.61
N LEU A 30 -0.53 -16.40 2.61
CA LEU A 30 -1.85 -15.90 2.19
C LEU A 30 -2.15 -16.19 0.73
N ALA A 31 -1.15 -16.09 -0.15
CA ALA A 31 -1.30 -16.40 -1.57
C ALA A 31 -1.41 -17.92 -1.85
N ALA A 32 -0.87 -18.77 -0.98
CA ALA A 32 -0.95 -20.23 -1.10
C ALA A 32 -2.27 -20.81 -0.58
N ILE A 33 -3.14 -20.02 0.05
CA ILE A 33 -4.44 -20.50 0.54
C ILE A 33 -5.28 -21.00 -0.64
N ASP A 34 -5.73 -22.25 -0.56
CA ASP A 34 -6.62 -22.85 -1.55
C ASP A 34 -8.04 -22.28 -1.40
N LEU A 35 -8.44 -21.47 -2.38
CA LEU A 35 -9.76 -20.84 -2.38
C LEU A 35 -10.91 -21.84 -2.52
N ASN A 36 -10.66 -23.02 -3.13
CA ASN A 36 -11.68 -24.06 -3.23
C ASN A 36 -12.12 -24.60 -1.86
N LYS A 37 -11.24 -24.49 -0.85
CA LYS A 37 -11.49 -24.92 0.52
C LYS A 37 -12.01 -23.80 1.43
N SER A 38 -12.13 -22.59 0.89
CA SER A 38 -12.52 -21.40 1.68
C SER A 38 -14.01 -21.26 1.94
N GLY A 39 -14.85 -22.10 1.31
CA GLY A 39 -16.31 -22.01 1.38
C GLY A 39 -16.91 -20.89 0.54
N LEU A 40 -16.13 -20.28 -0.34
CA LEU A 40 -16.62 -19.27 -1.30
C LEU A 40 -17.44 -19.96 -2.40
N PRO A 41 -18.45 -19.26 -2.97
CA PRO A 41 -19.21 -19.77 -4.12
C PRO A 41 -18.31 -20.09 -5.31
N ASP A 42 -18.57 -21.19 -6.01
CA ASP A 42 -17.79 -21.65 -7.17
C ASP A 42 -17.67 -20.57 -8.26
N ALA A 43 -18.70 -19.77 -8.45
CA ALA A 43 -18.71 -18.66 -9.40
C ALA A 43 -17.63 -17.60 -9.09
N ILE A 44 -17.26 -17.41 -7.82
CA ILE A 44 -16.20 -16.49 -7.40
C ILE A 44 -14.85 -17.16 -7.56
N VAL A 45 -14.74 -18.43 -7.13
CA VAL A 45 -13.46 -19.16 -7.12
C VAL A 45 -12.92 -19.36 -8.55
N HIS A 46 -13.83 -19.56 -9.52
CA HIS A 46 -13.48 -19.78 -10.94
C HIS A 46 -13.56 -18.52 -11.81
N ALA A 47 -13.73 -17.33 -11.21
CA ALA A 47 -13.71 -16.08 -11.97
C ALA A 47 -12.31 -15.82 -12.56
N GLU A 48 -12.23 -15.41 -13.82
CA GLU A 48 -10.96 -15.14 -14.52
C GLU A 48 -10.03 -14.20 -13.75
N ASN A 49 -10.59 -13.24 -13.03
CA ASN A 49 -9.84 -12.21 -12.29
C ASN A 49 -9.60 -12.57 -10.81
N ILE A 50 -9.89 -13.79 -10.37
CA ILE A 50 -9.79 -14.16 -8.95
C ILE A 50 -8.37 -13.99 -8.39
N SER A 51 -7.34 -14.30 -9.18
CA SER A 51 -5.95 -14.11 -8.79
C SER A 51 -5.60 -12.65 -8.56
N LEU A 52 -6.10 -11.74 -9.41
CA LEU A 52 -5.93 -10.30 -9.26
C LEU A 52 -6.61 -9.82 -7.96
N TYR A 53 -7.88 -10.18 -7.74
CA TYR A 53 -8.60 -9.79 -6.52
C TYR A 53 -7.94 -10.33 -5.26
N ARG A 54 -7.39 -11.54 -5.32
CA ARG A 54 -6.63 -12.13 -4.22
C ARG A 54 -5.41 -11.30 -3.88
N ILE A 55 -4.60 -10.90 -4.86
CA ILE A 55 -3.42 -10.06 -4.66
C ILE A 55 -3.84 -8.69 -4.09
N VAL A 56 -4.87 -8.06 -4.64
CA VAL A 56 -5.38 -6.77 -4.14
C VAL A 56 -5.80 -6.90 -2.67
N PHE A 57 -6.51 -7.97 -2.31
CA PHE A 57 -6.93 -8.21 -0.92
C PHE A 57 -5.73 -8.39 0.01
N ILE A 58 -4.76 -9.23 -0.38
CA ILE A 58 -3.55 -9.50 0.41
C ILE A 58 -2.77 -8.21 0.65
N VAL A 59 -2.54 -7.43 -0.41
CA VAL A 59 -1.82 -6.15 -0.32
C VAL A 59 -2.60 -5.15 0.54
N ALA A 60 -3.92 -5.08 0.42
CA ALA A 60 -4.75 -4.19 1.21
C ALA A 60 -4.70 -4.53 2.72
N VAL A 61 -4.72 -5.83 3.08
CA VAL A 61 -4.65 -6.29 4.48
C VAL A 61 -3.35 -5.86 5.17
N VAL A 62 -2.27 -5.70 4.44
CA VAL A 62 -0.95 -5.37 5.01
C VAL A 62 -0.56 -3.91 4.74
N GLY A 63 -0.84 -3.39 3.55
CA GLY A 63 -0.35 -2.11 3.05
C GLY A 63 -0.83 -0.87 3.82
N TRP A 64 -2.01 -0.94 4.46
CA TRP A 64 -2.57 0.18 5.22
C TRP A 64 -1.71 0.59 6.44
N THR A 65 -0.88 -0.31 6.95
CA THR A 65 -0.12 -0.13 8.20
C THR A 65 0.88 1.02 8.13
N THR A 66 1.56 1.19 7.01
CA THR A 66 2.53 2.27 6.78
C THR A 66 1.82 3.64 6.80
N VAL A 67 0.72 3.75 6.05
CA VAL A 67 -0.08 4.98 6.01
C VAL A 67 -0.70 5.28 7.37
N ALA A 68 -1.17 4.26 8.11
CA ALA A 68 -1.72 4.43 9.45
C ALA A 68 -0.71 5.05 10.43
N ARG A 69 0.55 4.59 10.40
CA ARG A 69 1.62 5.16 11.23
C ARG A 69 1.95 6.60 10.84
N LEU A 70 2.05 6.89 9.54
CA LEU A 70 2.30 8.23 9.02
C LEU A 70 1.19 9.18 9.43
N VAL A 71 -0.07 8.83 9.18
CA VAL A 71 -1.25 9.62 9.54
C VAL A 71 -1.31 9.86 11.05
N ARG A 72 -1.01 8.85 11.86
CA ARG A 72 -0.96 9.01 13.31
C ARG A 72 0.12 10.00 13.73
N GLY A 73 1.35 9.86 13.23
CA GLY A 73 2.46 10.75 13.55
C GLY A 73 2.15 12.21 13.20
N ALA A 74 1.65 12.46 11.99
CA ALA A 74 1.24 13.77 11.54
C ALA A 74 0.04 14.32 12.36
N THR A 75 -0.94 13.49 12.71
CA THR A 75 -2.09 13.88 13.56
C THR A 75 -1.62 14.31 14.95
N LEU A 76 -0.64 13.62 15.54
CA LEU A 76 -0.09 13.99 16.85
C LEU A 76 0.57 15.37 16.83
N SER A 77 1.27 15.72 15.75
CA SER A 77 1.84 17.04 15.56
C SER A 77 0.77 18.11 15.31
N LEU A 78 -0.20 17.82 14.44
CA LEU A 78 -1.25 18.77 14.06
C LEU A 78 -2.19 19.12 15.22
N ARG A 79 -2.51 18.18 16.11
CA ARG A 79 -3.43 18.42 17.22
C ARG A 79 -2.93 19.45 18.25
N GLU A 80 -1.61 19.70 18.29
CA GLU A 80 -0.96 20.67 19.17
C GLU A 80 -0.78 22.05 18.48
N ARG A 81 -1.21 22.21 17.23
CA ARG A 81 -1.10 23.47 16.49
C ARG A 81 -2.15 24.47 16.94
N ASP A 82 -1.80 25.75 16.91
CA ASP A 82 -2.62 26.86 17.38
C ASP A 82 -4.02 26.91 16.77
N PHE A 83 -4.16 26.63 15.47
CA PHE A 83 -5.46 26.61 14.80
C PHE A 83 -6.39 25.50 15.31
N VAL A 84 -5.82 24.35 15.74
CA VAL A 84 -6.59 23.25 16.35
C VAL A 84 -6.97 23.62 17.79
N LEU A 85 -6.04 24.22 18.53
CA LEU A 85 -6.31 24.68 19.89
C LEU A 85 -7.37 25.78 19.89
N ALA A 86 -7.30 26.74 18.98
CA ALA A 86 -8.33 27.79 18.82
C ALA A 86 -9.72 27.20 18.51
N ALA A 87 -9.79 26.19 17.60
CA ALA A 87 -11.05 25.50 17.32
C ALA A 87 -11.63 24.78 18.55
N LYS A 88 -10.77 24.17 19.39
CA LYS A 88 -11.20 23.57 20.68
C LYS A 88 -11.77 24.59 21.63
N VAL A 89 -11.11 25.75 21.77
CA VAL A 89 -11.57 26.84 22.65
C VAL A 89 -12.92 27.38 22.17
N GLN A 90 -13.15 27.43 20.87
CA GLN A 90 -14.42 27.81 20.26
C GLN A 90 -15.52 26.74 20.38
N GLY A 91 -15.26 25.61 21.04
CA GLY A 91 -16.23 24.54 21.26
C GLY A 91 -16.47 23.63 20.07
N ALA A 92 -15.57 23.57 19.07
CA ALA A 92 -15.72 22.67 17.95
C ALA A 92 -15.69 21.20 18.42
N SER A 93 -16.60 20.38 17.88
CA SER A 93 -16.64 18.95 18.18
C SER A 93 -15.40 18.23 17.65
N ALA A 94 -15.02 17.12 18.29
CA ALA A 94 -13.88 16.30 17.86
C ALA A 94 -13.98 15.86 16.38
N PHE A 95 -15.19 15.53 15.91
CA PHE A 95 -15.43 15.16 14.51
C PHE A 95 -15.14 16.33 13.57
N ARG A 96 -15.63 17.55 13.92
CA ARG A 96 -15.39 18.76 13.13
C ARG A 96 -13.89 19.11 13.09
N ILE A 97 -13.19 18.99 14.20
CA ILE A 97 -11.74 19.23 14.25
C ILE A 97 -11.00 18.23 13.35
N MET A 98 -11.34 16.93 13.42
CA MET A 98 -10.70 15.92 12.58
C MET A 98 -10.97 16.13 11.09
N SER A 99 -12.22 16.43 10.69
CA SER A 99 -12.61 16.52 9.29
C SER A 99 -12.23 17.85 8.63
N VAL A 100 -12.30 18.96 9.36
CA VAL A 100 -12.11 20.31 8.79
C VAL A 100 -10.70 20.85 9.02
N HIS A 101 -10.07 20.51 10.16
CA HIS A 101 -8.79 21.09 10.52
C HIS A 101 -7.61 20.11 10.38
N ILE A 102 -7.81 18.82 10.67
CA ILE A 102 -6.72 17.84 10.64
C ILE A 102 -6.64 17.14 9.27
N LEU A 103 -7.75 16.57 8.82
CA LEU A 103 -7.76 15.77 7.58
C LEU A 103 -7.26 16.53 6.34
N PRO A 104 -7.64 17.80 6.09
CA PRO A 104 -7.12 18.53 4.93
C PRO A 104 -5.60 18.68 4.94
N ASN A 105 -5.00 18.85 6.13
CA ASN A 105 -3.55 18.94 6.30
C ASN A 105 -2.84 17.56 6.20
N LEU A 106 -3.59 16.47 6.23
CA LEU A 106 -3.08 15.11 6.06
C LEU A 106 -3.15 14.63 4.61
N ILE A 107 -3.92 15.29 3.74
CA ILE A 107 -4.10 14.86 2.34
C ILE A 107 -2.74 14.83 1.63
N SER A 108 -1.93 15.88 1.75
CA SER A 108 -0.60 15.93 1.13
C SER A 108 0.28 14.74 1.53
N PRO A 109 0.60 14.49 2.81
CA PRO A 109 1.43 13.35 3.18
C PRO A 109 0.79 11.99 2.83
N ILE A 110 -0.55 11.87 2.82
CA ILE A 110 -1.22 10.64 2.41
C ILE A 110 -1.03 10.40 0.90
N VAL A 111 -1.23 11.42 0.07
CA VAL A 111 -1.06 11.31 -1.39
C VAL A 111 0.37 10.91 -1.73
N VAL A 112 1.37 11.58 -1.15
CA VAL A 112 2.78 11.26 -1.34
C VAL A 112 3.08 9.80 -0.93
N ALA A 113 2.69 9.41 0.28
CA ALA A 113 2.92 8.05 0.77
C ALA A 113 2.23 6.99 -0.11
N THR A 114 1.03 7.28 -0.60
CA THR A 114 0.29 6.38 -1.49
C THR A 114 1.01 6.23 -2.83
N THR A 115 1.49 7.33 -3.41
CA THR A 115 2.20 7.32 -4.70
C THR A 115 3.50 6.51 -4.60
N LEU A 116 4.29 6.73 -3.55
CA LEU A 116 5.52 5.96 -3.29
C LEU A 116 5.22 4.47 -3.03
N SER A 117 4.07 4.16 -2.43
CA SER A 117 3.66 2.78 -2.20
C SER A 117 3.34 2.02 -3.48
N ILE A 118 2.94 2.68 -4.57
CA ILE A 118 2.64 2.03 -5.86
C ILE A 118 3.85 1.28 -6.38
N GLY A 119 5.05 1.90 -6.36
CA GLY A 119 6.28 1.25 -6.78
C GLY A 119 6.57 -0.03 -5.99
N ASN A 120 6.44 0.04 -4.66
CA ASN A 120 6.62 -1.12 -3.78
C ASN A 120 5.59 -2.23 -4.05
N ILE A 121 4.34 -1.88 -4.34
CA ILE A 121 3.27 -2.85 -4.65
C ILE A 121 3.54 -3.55 -5.98
N ILE A 122 4.03 -2.83 -7.00
CA ILE A 122 4.41 -3.41 -8.29
C ILE A 122 5.55 -4.43 -8.11
N LEU A 123 6.59 -4.08 -7.33
CA LEU A 123 7.68 -5.00 -7.03
C LEU A 123 7.17 -6.23 -6.26
N LEU A 124 6.31 -6.03 -5.28
CA LEU A 124 5.75 -7.11 -4.46
C LEU A 124 4.90 -8.07 -5.30
N GLU A 125 4.02 -7.54 -6.16
CA GLU A 125 3.23 -8.33 -7.12
C GLU A 125 4.17 -9.14 -8.02
N SER A 126 5.20 -8.51 -8.57
CA SER A 126 6.16 -9.16 -9.46
C SER A 126 6.90 -10.30 -8.77
N VAL A 127 7.30 -10.14 -7.51
CA VAL A 127 7.91 -11.22 -6.71
C VAL A 127 6.93 -12.37 -6.49
N LEU A 128 5.69 -12.08 -6.10
CA LEU A 128 4.68 -13.12 -5.88
C LEU A 128 4.33 -13.85 -7.19
N SER A 129 4.21 -13.13 -8.30
CA SER A 129 3.96 -13.71 -9.62
C SER A 129 5.14 -14.57 -10.08
N PHE A 130 6.39 -14.11 -9.91
CA PHE A 130 7.59 -14.88 -10.19
C PHE A 130 7.65 -16.19 -9.42
N LEU A 131 7.16 -16.20 -8.18
CA LEU A 131 7.04 -17.42 -7.35
C LEU A 131 5.82 -18.28 -7.71
N GLY A 132 5.04 -17.91 -8.74
CA GLY A 132 3.85 -18.63 -9.16
C GLY A 132 2.62 -18.40 -8.27
N LEU A 133 2.69 -17.46 -7.32
CA LEU A 133 1.64 -17.16 -6.34
C LEU A 133 0.90 -15.85 -6.65
N GLY A 134 1.28 -15.16 -7.71
CA GLY A 134 0.72 -13.89 -8.13
C GLY A 134 -0.48 -14.01 -9.06
N ILE A 135 -0.55 -13.07 -9.99
CA ILE A 135 -1.60 -13.00 -11.01
C ILE A 135 -1.42 -14.18 -11.97
N GLN A 136 -2.51 -14.91 -12.21
CA GLN A 136 -2.51 -16.10 -13.08
C GLN A 136 -3.13 -15.77 -14.45
N PRO A 137 -2.72 -16.48 -15.51
CA PRO A 137 -3.40 -16.40 -16.81
C PRO A 137 -4.92 -16.62 -16.66
N PRO A 138 -5.76 -15.96 -17.47
CA PRO A 138 -5.42 -15.17 -18.66
C PRO A 138 -4.99 -13.71 -18.37
N VAL A 139 -5.03 -13.25 -17.12
CA VAL A 139 -4.62 -11.89 -16.76
C VAL A 139 -3.10 -11.76 -16.87
N ALA A 140 -2.65 -10.79 -17.68
CA ALA A 140 -1.23 -10.56 -17.87
C ALA A 140 -0.68 -9.61 -16.79
N SER A 141 0.52 -9.92 -16.27
CA SER A 141 1.35 -9.01 -15.48
C SER A 141 2.81 -9.14 -15.88
N TRP A 142 3.60 -8.12 -15.58
CA TRP A 142 5.05 -8.19 -15.83
C TRP A 142 5.72 -9.26 -14.96
N GLY A 143 5.25 -9.45 -13.73
CA GLY A 143 5.73 -10.51 -12.85
C GLY A 143 5.43 -11.89 -13.39
N ASN A 144 4.26 -12.10 -14.00
CA ASN A 144 3.91 -13.36 -14.64
C ASN A 144 4.82 -13.68 -15.85
N LEU A 145 5.21 -12.67 -16.62
CA LEU A 145 6.20 -12.86 -17.72
C LEU A 145 7.56 -13.34 -17.19
N LEU A 146 7.93 -13.01 -15.97
CA LEU A 146 9.17 -13.45 -15.34
C LEU A 146 9.13 -14.90 -14.87
N THR A 147 7.96 -15.50 -14.65
CA THR A 147 7.82 -16.87 -14.12
C THR A 147 8.54 -17.90 -14.98
N ASN A 148 8.41 -17.82 -16.30
CA ASN A 148 9.07 -18.75 -17.22
C ASN A 148 10.47 -18.29 -17.66
N ALA A 149 10.84 -17.04 -17.36
CA ALA A 149 12.11 -16.48 -17.80
C ALA A 149 13.33 -17.13 -17.11
N GLN A 150 13.14 -17.68 -15.89
CA GLN A 150 14.21 -18.33 -15.15
C GLN A 150 14.77 -19.58 -15.90
N GLU A 151 13.90 -20.40 -16.46
CA GLU A 151 14.30 -21.60 -17.20
C GLU A 151 14.95 -21.25 -18.55
N LEU A 152 14.55 -20.14 -19.14
CA LEU A 152 14.97 -19.70 -20.46
C LEU A 152 16.07 -18.65 -20.45
N ILE A 153 16.63 -18.31 -19.28
CA ILE A 153 17.56 -17.17 -19.13
C ILE A 153 18.80 -17.29 -20.05
N PHE A 154 19.29 -18.50 -20.31
CA PHE A 154 20.45 -18.73 -21.16
C PHE A 154 20.11 -18.87 -22.65
N SER A 155 18.88 -19.26 -22.99
CA SER A 155 18.44 -19.44 -24.39
C SER A 155 17.70 -18.22 -24.94
N ALA A 156 16.94 -17.50 -24.05
CA ALA A 156 16.14 -16.33 -24.41
C ALA A 156 16.14 -15.26 -23.30
N PRO A 157 17.28 -14.61 -23.03
CA PRO A 157 17.43 -13.65 -21.93
C PRO A 157 16.46 -12.46 -22.04
N TRP A 158 15.98 -12.16 -23.23
CA TRP A 158 15.04 -11.07 -23.48
C TRP A 158 13.70 -11.25 -22.77
N LEU A 159 13.29 -12.49 -22.46
CA LEU A 159 12.07 -12.78 -21.72
C LEU A 159 12.11 -12.25 -20.28
N ALA A 160 13.30 -12.14 -19.68
CA ALA A 160 13.48 -11.50 -18.38
C ALA A 160 13.74 -10.00 -18.52
N PHE A 161 14.49 -9.60 -19.55
CA PHE A 161 14.97 -8.24 -19.72
C PHE A 161 13.83 -7.23 -19.96
N TYR A 162 12.90 -7.53 -20.88
CA TYR A 162 11.81 -6.60 -21.19
C TYR A 162 10.86 -6.35 -20.03
N PRO A 163 10.29 -7.38 -19.35
CA PRO A 163 9.44 -7.13 -18.18
C PRO A 163 10.23 -6.49 -17.03
N GLY A 164 11.49 -6.86 -16.83
CA GLY A 164 12.35 -6.23 -15.83
C GLY A 164 12.55 -4.73 -16.06
N ILE A 165 12.83 -4.31 -17.31
CA ILE A 165 12.90 -2.89 -17.67
C ILE A 165 11.55 -2.20 -17.48
N ALA A 166 10.45 -2.83 -17.89
CA ALA A 166 9.13 -2.25 -17.74
C ALA A 166 8.80 -1.97 -16.27
N ILE A 167 9.06 -2.94 -15.38
CA ILE A 167 8.93 -2.78 -13.93
C ILE A 167 9.82 -1.64 -13.44
N PHE A 168 11.11 -1.64 -13.80
CA PHE A 168 12.10 -0.64 -13.38
C PHE A 168 11.67 0.79 -13.75
N ILE A 169 11.32 1.02 -15.02
CA ILE A 169 10.88 2.33 -15.51
C ILE A 169 9.62 2.79 -14.79
N THR A 170 8.65 1.89 -14.61
CA THR A 170 7.40 2.23 -13.96
C THR A 170 7.60 2.57 -12.48
N VAL A 171 8.39 1.79 -11.76
CA VAL A 171 8.71 2.08 -10.35
C VAL A 171 9.41 3.43 -10.20
N ILE A 172 10.41 3.71 -11.05
CA ILE A 172 11.10 5.00 -11.05
C ILE A 172 10.13 6.15 -11.37
N ALA A 173 9.27 5.99 -12.37
CA ALA A 173 8.31 7.02 -12.74
C ALA A 173 7.35 7.36 -11.59
N PHE A 174 6.84 6.35 -10.87
CA PHE A 174 6.00 6.59 -9.70
C PHE A 174 6.77 7.19 -8.52
N ASN A 175 8.04 6.86 -8.32
CA ASN A 175 8.86 7.49 -7.30
C ASN A 175 9.08 8.97 -7.61
N PHE A 176 9.47 9.32 -8.84
CA PHE A 176 9.61 10.72 -9.26
C PHE A 176 8.28 11.49 -9.18
N LEU A 177 7.15 10.83 -9.51
CA LEU A 177 5.84 11.44 -9.34
C LEU A 177 5.55 11.72 -7.87
N GLY A 178 5.89 10.80 -6.97
CA GLY A 178 5.73 10.96 -5.53
C GLY A 178 6.56 12.11 -4.98
N ASP A 179 7.82 12.19 -5.37
CA ASP A 179 8.73 13.26 -4.98
C ASP A 179 8.24 14.63 -5.50
N GLY A 180 7.86 14.70 -6.80
CA GLY A 180 7.31 15.93 -7.37
C GLY A 180 5.98 16.36 -6.72
N LEU A 181 5.12 15.41 -6.31
CA LEU A 181 3.91 15.73 -5.56
C LEU A 181 4.25 16.22 -4.15
N GLN A 182 5.29 15.68 -3.52
CA GLN A 182 5.76 16.17 -2.23
C GLN A 182 6.21 17.62 -2.32
N ASP A 183 7.02 17.96 -3.32
CA ASP A 183 7.53 19.31 -3.51
C ASP A 183 6.40 20.34 -3.75
N VAL A 184 5.40 19.97 -4.57
CA VAL A 184 4.26 20.85 -4.87
C VAL A 184 3.30 20.99 -3.68
N LEU A 185 3.15 19.94 -2.89
CA LEU A 185 2.19 19.89 -1.77
C LEU A 185 2.82 20.31 -0.44
N ASP A 186 4.15 20.53 -0.36
CA ASP A 186 4.81 21.04 0.85
C ASP A 186 4.71 22.57 0.90
N PRO A 187 3.91 23.16 1.82
CA PRO A 187 3.76 24.59 1.93
C PRO A 187 5.03 25.32 2.42
N LYS A 188 6.10 24.58 2.72
CA LYS A 188 7.41 25.15 3.15
C LYS A 188 8.41 25.33 2.02
N ALA A 189 8.11 24.85 0.82
CA ALA A 189 9.03 24.96 -0.32
C ALA A 189 9.15 26.38 -0.89
N GLU A 190 8.32 27.36 -0.43
CA GLU A 190 8.31 28.74 -0.91
C GLU A 190 8.99 29.76 0.03
N ASN A 191 9.86 29.33 0.97
CA ASN A 191 10.62 30.26 1.83
C ASN A 191 12.12 30.03 1.74
#